data_1ec807af05f3d41dc96bc096efbc4380
#
_entry.id   1ec807af05f3d41dc96bc096efbc4380
#
_cell.length_a   1.000
_cell.length_b   1.000
_cell.length_c   1.000
_cell.angle_alpha   90.00
_cell.angle_beta   90.00
_cell.angle_gamma   90.00
#
_symmetry.space_group_name_H-M   'P 1'
#
loop_
_entity.id
_entity.type
_entity.pdbx_description
1 polymer ?
#
loop_
_entity_poly.entity_id
_entity_poly.type
_entity_poly.pdbx_seq_one_letter_code
_entity_poly.pdbx_strand_id
1 'polypeptide(L)'
;MSRTGTKPKTDWDVIIIGAGPAGMCAANELADRGIGVLVIDRGRDIKERHCPMEEAGKCAQCKQCDIMCGVGGAGTFSDGTLNLRPDIGGDLAAITGDNPTAWALVDYVDGLFLKYGAPERLYTADGAQVEKLKRSAASVGVHFIEIPQRHMGSDNAPRIIENFENDLKSRGTVFRLNAQVRDLLIEDNTCTGVLLEHGEKLSSRFTLLCPGRIGGEWVNTLVKRHGMDAKHGAIDIGVRVEVPSIIMDHITKINHDPKFHIRTKRYDDFVRTFCTNEHGFVVKERYEGFIGTNGHSLKSRRSDNTNFAFLVRTELTEPLEDTTRYGKSVSKLATTIGGGNPILQRMGDLRRGQRSTWSRIRRNPVKNTLEDVTPGDISMAMPHRIVMDIIEGLEKLNEVIPGVASDSTLLYAPEVKFYAMELQVSQELATSTKGLYAAGDGTGLSRDIINAAATGVIAGRAILQQLEKGS
;
A
#
# COMPACT_ATOMS: atom_id res chain seq x y z
N MET A 1 -51.79 15.32 11.52
CA MET A 1 -50.93 16.44 11.18
C MET A 1 -49.58 15.83 10.72
N SER A 2 -49.42 15.69 9.42
CA SER A 2 -48.20 15.17 8.79
C SER A 2 -47.17 16.30 8.77
N ARG A 3 -46.09 16.14 9.53
CA ARG A 3 -44.91 17.00 9.42
C ARG A 3 -44.13 16.57 8.16
N THR A 4 -44.39 17.22 7.04
CA THR A 4 -43.48 17.23 5.91
C THR A 4 -42.23 18.00 6.32
N GLY A 5 -41.27 17.26 6.95
CA GLY A 5 -39.93 17.83 7.21
C GLY A 5 -39.21 18.00 5.87
N THR A 6 -39.08 19.23 5.41
CA THR A 6 -38.12 19.59 4.36
C THR A 6 -36.75 19.13 4.83
N LYS A 7 -36.14 18.18 4.09
CA LYS A 7 -34.74 17.77 4.35
C LYS A 7 -33.86 19.05 4.35
N PRO A 8 -32.93 19.20 5.32
CA PRO A 8 -32.03 20.36 5.31
C PRO A 8 -31.28 20.37 3.99
N LYS A 9 -31.24 21.53 3.34
CA LYS A 9 -30.51 21.74 2.08
C LYS A 9 -29.02 21.65 2.42
N THR A 10 -28.35 20.57 2.02
CA THR A 10 -26.90 20.39 2.14
C THR A 10 -26.19 21.09 0.95
N ASP A 11 -24.93 21.47 1.16
CA ASP A 11 -24.11 22.07 0.09
C ASP A 11 -23.83 21.05 -1.02
N TRP A 12 -23.67 19.77 -0.62
CA TRP A 12 -23.35 18.65 -1.51
C TRP A 12 -24.18 17.41 -1.19
N ASP A 13 -24.46 16.60 -2.20
CA ASP A 13 -25.01 15.27 -1.95
C ASP A 13 -23.93 14.35 -1.40
N VAL A 14 -22.74 14.37 -1.98
CA VAL A 14 -21.61 13.53 -1.57
C VAL A 14 -20.32 14.35 -1.48
N ILE A 15 -19.61 14.23 -0.35
CA ILE A 15 -18.23 14.69 -0.21
C ILE A 15 -17.31 13.46 -0.15
N ILE A 16 -16.31 13.41 -1.04
CA ILE A 16 -15.28 12.38 -1.09
C ILE A 16 -13.95 12.98 -0.61
N ILE A 17 -13.35 12.42 0.43
CA ILE A 17 -12.09 12.89 1.01
C ILE A 17 -10.94 12.06 0.47
N GLY A 18 -10.18 12.60 -0.47
CA GLY A 18 -9.07 11.98 -1.18
C GLY A 18 -9.36 11.71 -2.64
N ALA A 19 -8.51 12.24 -3.52
CA ALA A 19 -8.57 12.10 -4.98
C ALA A 19 -7.67 10.96 -5.50
N GLY A 20 -7.42 9.93 -4.68
CA GLY A 20 -6.71 8.70 -5.08
C GLY A 20 -7.62 7.72 -5.84
N PRO A 21 -7.14 6.51 -6.18
CA PRO A 21 -7.90 5.52 -6.95
C PRO A 21 -9.29 5.23 -6.37
N ALA A 22 -9.41 5.09 -5.05
CA ALA A 22 -10.70 4.85 -4.40
C ALA A 22 -11.67 6.03 -4.60
N GLY A 23 -11.22 7.26 -4.33
CA GLY A 23 -12.07 8.44 -4.47
C GLY A 23 -12.48 8.73 -5.91
N MET A 24 -11.56 8.59 -6.87
CA MET A 24 -11.85 8.78 -8.29
C MET A 24 -12.84 7.72 -8.82
N CYS A 25 -12.68 6.45 -8.43
CA CYS A 25 -13.60 5.40 -8.84
C CYS A 25 -14.97 5.54 -8.18
N ALA A 26 -15.04 5.98 -6.92
CA ALA A 26 -16.32 6.31 -6.28
C ALA A 26 -17.02 7.48 -6.99
N ALA A 27 -16.27 8.55 -7.33
CA ALA A 27 -16.81 9.66 -8.10
C ALA A 27 -17.34 9.22 -9.47
N ASN A 28 -16.67 8.26 -10.13
CA ASN A 28 -17.10 7.70 -11.41
C ASN A 28 -18.50 7.02 -11.32
N GLU A 29 -18.77 6.29 -10.23
CA GLU A 29 -20.07 5.64 -10.02
C GLU A 29 -21.22 6.65 -9.76
N LEU A 30 -20.88 7.83 -9.24
CA LEU A 30 -21.83 8.89 -8.87
C LEU A 30 -22.04 9.92 -9.98
N ALA A 31 -21.13 10.04 -10.94
CA ALA A 31 -21.18 11.02 -12.02
C ALA A 31 -22.38 10.76 -12.97
N ASP A 32 -22.81 11.78 -13.73
CA ASP A 32 -23.92 11.77 -14.70
C ASP A 32 -25.32 11.48 -14.12
N ARG A 33 -25.49 11.52 -12.78
CA ARG A 33 -26.76 11.23 -12.11
C ARG A 33 -27.45 12.47 -11.55
N GLY A 34 -26.97 13.66 -11.89
CA GLY A 34 -27.48 14.91 -11.30
C GLY A 34 -27.15 15.04 -9.80
N ILE A 35 -26.17 14.29 -9.32
CA ILE A 35 -25.69 14.26 -7.94
C ILE A 35 -24.57 15.28 -7.79
N GLY A 36 -24.68 16.13 -6.78
CA GLY A 36 -23.64 17.08 -6.40
C GLY A 36 -22.46 16.38 -5.71
N VAL A 37 -21.38 16.07 -6.45
CA VAL A 37 -20.19 15.38 -5.93
C VAL A 37 -19.02 16.35 -5.78
N LEU A 38 -18.48 16.46 -4.57
CA LEU A 38 -17.26 17.19 -4.26
C LEU A 38 -16.14 16.24 -3.86
N VAL A 39 -15.04 16.23 -4.59
CA VAL A 39 -13.80 15.54 -4.21
C VAL A 39 -12.83 16.54 -3.60
N ILE A 40 -12.40 16.31 -2.36
CA ILE A 40 -11.45 17.16 -1.63
C ILE A 40 -10.12 16.43 -1.51
N ASP A 41 -9.03 17.05 -1.92
CA ASP A 41 -7.68 16.52 -1.68
C ASP A 41 -6.75 17.61 -1.12
N ARG A 42 -5.89 17.22 -0.19
CA ARG A 42 -4.87 18.10 0.38
C ARG A 42 -3.77 18.45 -0.62
N GLY A 43 -3.60 17.63 -1.66
CA GLY A 43 -2.58 17.77 -2.68
C GLY A 43 -3.07 18.53 -3.91
N ARG A 44 -2.24 18.52 -4.93
CA ARG A 44 -2.39 19.31 -6.15
C ARG A 44 -3.12 18.56 -7.26
N ASP A 45 -3.52 19.31 -8.27
CA ASP A 45 -3.91 18.79 -9.59
C ASP A 45 -2.77 17.94 -10.17
N ILE A 46 -3.13 16.92 -10.95
CA ILE A 46 -2.14 15.99 -11.51
C ILE A 46 -1.07 16.70 -12.33
N LYS A 47 -1.40 17.77 -13.02
CA LYS A 47 -0.49 18.58 -13.85
C LYS A 47 0.54 19.36 -13.02
N GLU A 48 0.22 19.65 -11.78
CA GLU A 48 1.06 20.47 -10.88
C GLU A 48 1.91 19.60 -9.94
N ARG A 49 1.66 18.28 -9.89
CA ARG A 49 2.40 17.36 -9.04
C ARG A 49 3.81 17.13 -9.58
N HIS A 50 4.80 17.54 -8.81
CA HIS A 50 6.22 17.41 -9.17
C HIS A 50 7.06 17.13 -7.93
N CYS A 51 8.00 16.18 -8.03
CA CYS A 51 8.93 15.88 -6.95
C CYS A 51 10.31 16.48 -7.22
N PRO A 52 10.78 17.42 -6.39
CA PRO A 52 12.13 18.01 -6.55
C PRO A 52 13.28 16.99 -6.46
N MET A 53 13.01 15.78 -5.94
CA MET A 53 14.02 14.71 -5.84
C MET A 53 14.50 14.24 -7.22
N GLU A 54 13.66 14.34 -8.25
CA GLU A 54 14.02 13.93 -9.61
C GLU A 54 15.21 14.75 -10.15
N GLU A 55 15.27 16.03 -9.79
CA GLU A 55 16.35 16.94 -10.18
C GLU A 55 17.51 16.94 -9.17
N ALA A 56 17.19 16.95 -7.88
CA ALA A 56 18.16 17.10 -6.80
C ALA A 56 18.82 15.80 -6.34
N GLY A 57 18.31 14.62 -6.77
CA GLY A 57 18.79 13.31 -6.35
C GLY A 57 18.59 12.98 -4.85
N LYS A 58 17.96 13.89 -4.08
CA LYS A 58 17.68 13.74 -2.65
C LYS A 58 16.30 14.27 -2.31
N CYS A 59 15.59 13.59 -1.38
CA CYS A 59 14.30 14.04 -0.90
C CYS A 59 14.41 15.40 -0.20
N ALA A 60 13.63 16.39 -0.69
CA ALA A 60 13.60 17.76 -0.16
C ALA A 60 12.74 17.90 1.12
N GLN A 61 12.10 16.83 1.60
CA GLN A 61 11.20 16.81 2.79
C GLN A 61 10.11 17.91 2.71
N CYS A 62 9.45 18.00 1.57
CA CYS A 62 8.43 19.00 1.31
C CYS A 62 7.30 18.93 2.35
N LYS A 63 6.78 20.08 2.80
CA LYS A 63 5.63 20.16 3.71
C LYS A 63 4.43 19.40 3.18
N GLN A 64 4.23 19.43 1.87
CA GLN A 64 3.25 18.63 1.13
C GLN A 64 4.01 17.79 0.12
N CYS A 65 3.85 16.48 0.20
CA CYS A 65 4.57 15.54 -0.67
C CYS A 65 3.74 15.25 -1.91
N ASP A 66 4.16 15.77 -3.07
CA ASP A 66 3.47 15.57 -4.35
C ASP A 66 3.53 14.13 -4.86
N ILE A 67 4.39 13.27 -4.32
CA ILE A 67 4.35 11.82 -4.58
C ILE A 67 3.18 11.15 -3.85
N MET A 68 2.89 11.59 -2.61
CA MET A 68 1.97 10.90 -1.72
C MET A 68 0.53 11.41 -1.76
N CYS A 69 0.29 12.67 -2.13
CA CYS A 69 -1.03 13.31 -2.15
C CYS A 69 -1.28 14.07 -3.44
N GLY A 70 -2.55 14.36 -3.71
CA GLY A 70 -3.06 14.97 -4.93
C GLY A 70 -3.79 13.98 -5.83
N VAL A 71 -4.31 14.48 -6.94
CA VAL A 71 -5.12 13.70 -7.89
C VAL A 71 -4.36 12.47 -8.37
N GLY A 72 -4.99 11.30 -8.32
CA GLY A 72 -4.40 9.98 -8.60
C GLY A 72 -3.72 9.32 -7.40
N GLY A 73 -3.49 10.05 -6.29
CA GLY A 73 -2.90 9.52 -5.07
C GLY A 73 -1.45 9.05 -5.23
N ALA A 74 -0.94 8.28 -4.27
CA ALA A 74 0.44 7.77 -4.26
C ALA A 74 0.72 6.75 -5.39
N GLY A 75 -0.31 6.06 -5.89
CA GLY A 75 -0.17 5.07 -6.95
C GLY A 75 0.33 5.63 -8.27
N THR A 76 0.02 6.89 -8.58
CA THR A 76 0.42 7.56 -9.83
C THR A 76 1.94 7.65 -10.02
N PHE A 77 2.68 7.86 -8.93
CA PHE A 77 4.14 8.00 -8.92
C PHE A 77 4.85 6.76 -8.37
N SER A 78 4.15 5.62 -8.32
CA SER A 78 4.74 4.31 -8.02
C SER A 78 5.41 3.71 -9.28
N ASP A 79 5.69 2.41 -9.25
CA ASP A 79 6.14 1.67 -10.43
C ASP A 79 5.08 1.56 -11.55
N GLY A 80 3.85 2.02 -11.30
CA GLY A 80 2.74 1.99 -12.25
C GLY A 80 2.20 0.58 -12.53
N THR A 81 2.42 -0.37 -11.64
CA THR A 81 1.94 -1.75 -11.79
C THR A 81 0.54 -1.92 -11.19
N LEU A 82 -0.40 -2.34 -12.01
CA LEU A 82 -1.73 -2.78 -11.60
C LEU A 82 -1.70 -4.30 -11.38
N ASN A 83 -1.93 -4.74 -10.15
CA ASN A 83 -2.05 -6.15 -9.81
C ASN A 83 -3.51 -6.57 -9.95
N LEU A 84 -3.81 -7.34 -10.98
CA LEU A 84 -5.19 -7.73 -11.33
C LEU A 84 -5.64 -8.95 -10.53
N ARG A 85 -5.69 -8.82 -9.20
CA ARG A 85 -6.16 -9.86 -8.29
C ARG A 85 -6.89 -9.27 -7.08
N PRO A 86 -7.98 -9.91 -6.62
CA PRO A 86 -8.76 -9.44 -5.48
C PRO A 86 -8.07 -9.63 -4.12
N ASP A 87 -7.07 -10.53 -4.04
CA ASP A 87 -6.36 -10.94 -2.81
C ASP A 87 -4.94 -10.35 -2.71
N ILE A 88 -4.58 -9.42 -3.60
CA ILE A 88 -3.29 -8.72 -3.55
C ILE A 88 -3.50 -7.26 -3.17
N GLY A 89 -3.00 -6.88 -2.00
CA GLY A 89 -3.19 -5.54 -1.46
C GLY A 89 -4.58 -5.29 -0.85
N GLY A 90 -5.35 -6.34 -0.63
CA GLY A 90 -6.67 -6.33 0.00
C GLY A 90 -7.22 -7.73 0.09
N ASP A 91 -8.47 -7.84 0.52
CA ASP A 91 -9.28 -9.06 0.47
C ASP A 91 -10.70 -8.67 0.02
N LEU A 92 -10.84 -8.45 -1.30
CA LEU A 92 -12.13 -8.07 -1.85
C LEU A 92 -13.18 -9.16 -1.67
N ALA A 93 -12.77 -10.44 -1.63
CA ALA A 93 -13.71 -11.54 -1.42
C ALA A 93 -14.31 -11.51 -0.01
N ALA A 94 -13.53 -11.16 1.02
CA ALA A 94 -14.05 -10.95 2.37
C ALA A 94 -15.04 -9.76 2.43
N ILE A 95 -14.77 -8.70 1.68
CA ILE A 95 -15.66 -7.52 1.62
C ILE A 95 -16.96 -7.86 0.87
N THR A 96 -16.86 -8.48 -0.31
CA THR A 96 -18.02 -8.77 -1.17
C THR A 96 -18.82 -10.01 -0.75
N GLY A 97 -18.22 -10.87 0.06
CA GLY A 97 -18.79 -12.15 0.48
C GLY A 97 -18.56 -13.30 -0.48
N ASP A 98 -18.02 -13.07 -1.69
CA ASP A 98 -17.70 -14.10 -2.66
C ASP A 98 -16.58 -13.74 -3.64
N ASN A 99 -15.92 -14.77 -4.17
CA ASN A 99 -14.83 -14.60 -5.14
C ASN A 99 -15.30 -14.12 -6.53
N PRO A 100 -16.39 -14.62 -7.13
CA PRO A 100 -16.84 -14.15 -8.44
C PRO A 100 -17.07 -12.64 -8.47
N THR A 101 -17.75 -12.08 -7.49
CA THR A 101 -17.98 -10.63 -7.38
C THR A 101 -16.67 -9.86 -7.22
N ALA A 102 -15.74 -10.39 -6.41
CA ALA A 102 -14.42 -9.79 -6.21
C ALA A 102 -13.62 -9.72 -7.53
N TRP A 103 -13.61 -10.79 -8.32
CA TRP A 103 -12.95 -10.81 -9.64
C TRP A 103 -13.64 -9.87 -10.65
N ALA A 104 -14.97 -9.85 -10.68
CA ALA A 104 -15.72 -8.93 -11.56
C ALA A 104 -15.40 -7.44 -11.25
N LEU A 105 -15.16 -7.10 -9.98
CA LEU A 105 -14.72 -5.76 -9.61
C LEU A 105 -13.30 -5.46 -10.10
N VAL A 106 -12.38 -6.40 -10.02
CA VAL A 106 -11.03 -6.25 -10.57
C VAL A 106 -11.08 -6.00 -12.07
N ASP A 107 -11.86 -6.81 -12.81
CA ASP A 107 -12.04 -6.66 -14.26
C ASP A 107 -12.69 -5.32 -14.62
N TYR A 108 -13.68 -4.89 -13.84
CA TYR A 108 -14.32 -3.59 -14.02
C TYR A 108 -13.34 -2.44 -13.86
N VAL A 109 -12.52 -2.47 -12.79
CA VAL A 109 -11.52 -1.44 -12.52
C VAL A 109 -10.43 -1.45 -13.59
N ASP A 110 -9.96 -2.62 -14.04
CA ASP A 110 -9.01 -2.73 -15.16
C ASP A 110 -9.58 -2.10 -16.43
N GLY A 111 -10.86 -2.37 -16.72
CA GLY A 111 -11.60 -1.76 -17.83
C GLY A 111 -11.64 -0.22 -17.73
N LEU A 112 -11.78 0.35 -16.53
CA LEU A 112 -11.70 1.80 -16.34
C LEU A 112 -10.31 2.34 -16.67
N PHE A 113 -9.24 1.72 -16.19
CA PHE A 113 -7.89 2.15 -16.52
C PHE A 113 -7.59 2.03 -18.02
N LEU A 114 -8.07 0.98 -18.69
CA LEU A 114 -7.99 0.84 -20.15
C LEU A 114 -8.73 1.97 -20.88
N LYS A 115 -9.95 2.30 -20.45
CA LYS A 115 -10.74 3.42 -21.00
C LYS A 115 -9.95 4.74 -20.98
N TYR A 116 -9.16 4.97 -19.94
CA TYR A 116 -8.38 6.20 -19.78
C TYR A 116 -6.96 6.12 -20.36
N GLY A 117 -6.61 5.03 -21.04
CA GLY A 117 -5.39 4.90 -21.83
C GLY A 117 -4.28 4.10 -21.19
N ALA A 118 -4.60 3.20 -20.25
CA ALA A 118 -3.65 2.19 -19.80
C ALA A 118 -3.32 1.24 -20.97
N PRO A 119 -2.07 0.74 -21.06
CA PRO A 119 -1.67 -0.20 -22.11
C PRO A 119 -2.50 -1.49 -22.06
N GLU A 120 -2.91 -1.99 -23.22
CA GLU A 120 -3.68 -3.25 -23.31
C GLU A 120 -2.84 -4.48 -22.91
N ARG A 121 -1.52 -4.39 -23.07
CA ARG A 121 -0.61 -5.50 -22.79
C ARG A 121 -0.68 -5.91 -21.32
N LEU A 122 -1.00 -7.19 -21.10
CA LEU A 122 -0.81 -7.86 -19.83
C LEU A 122 0.59 -8.48 -19.76
N TYR A 123 1.25 -8.32 -18.64
CA TYR A 123 2.44 -9.07 -18.30
C TYR A 123 1.97 -10.37 -17.61
N THR A 124 1.61 -11.33 -18.46
CA THR A 124 1.42 -12.71 -18.06
C THR A 124 2.63 -13.47 -18.58
N ALA A 125 3.26 -14.24 -17.72
CA ALA A 125 4.35 -15.10 -18.14
C ALA A 125 3.86 -16.22 -19.08
N ASP A 126 4.79 -16.82 -19.81
CA ASP A 126 4.52 -18.07 -20.53
C ASP A 126 3.95 -19.10 -19.54
N GLY A 127 2.72 -19.58 -19.81
CA GLY A 127 1.99 -20.49 -18.94
C GLY A 127 2.79 -21.73 -18.54
N ALA A 128 3.64 -22.25 -19.42
CA ALA A 128 4.50 -23.41 -19.13
C ALA A 128 5.57 -23.08 -18.08
N GLN A 129 6.15 -21.88 -18.12
CA GLN A 129 7.16 -21.44 -17.15
C GLN A 129 6.50 -21.15 -15.78
N VAL A 130 5.33 -20.53 -15.77
CA VAL A 130 4.52 -20.31 -14.56
C VAL A 130 4.16 -21.63 -13.89
N GLU A 131 3.63 -22.58 -14.65
CA GLU A 131 3.26 -23.90 -14.14
C GLU A 131 4.47 -24.68 -13.59
N LYS A 132 5.62 -24.59 -14.24
CA LYS A 132 6.86 -25.17 -13.74
C LYS A 132 7.27 -24.54 -12.39
N LEU A 133 7.20 -23.20 -12.28
CA LEU A 133 7.53 -22.49 -11.06
C LEU A 133 6.53 -22.80 -9.93
N LYS A 134 5.22 -22.84 -10.23
CA LYS A 134 4.18 -23.23 -9.26
C LYS A 134 4.44 -24.63 -8.70
N ARG A 135 4.74 -25.61 -9.58
CA ARG A 135 5.04 -26.99 -9.17
C ARG A 135 6.31 -27.06 -8.30
N SER A 136 7.38 -26.37 -8.73
CA SER A 136 8.62 -26.31 -7.95
C SER A 136 8.37 -25.71 -6.58
N ALA A 137 7.64 -24.60 -6.48
CA ALA A 137 7.30 -24.00 -5.22
C ALA A 137 6.41 -24.90 -4.35
N ALA A 138 5.33 -25.44 -4.92
CA ALA A 138 4.39 -26.31 -4.20
C ALA A 138 5.06 -27.60 -3.66
N SER A 139 6.01 -28.18 -4.41
CA SER A 139 6.71 -29.40 -3.99
C SER A 139 7.49 -29.25 -2.70
N VAL A 140 7.85 -28.01 -2.35
CA VAL A 140 8.59 -27.68 -1.13
C VAL A 140 7.74 -26.89 -0.11
N GLY A 141 6.43 -26.76 -0.34
CA GLY A 141 5.51 -26.08 0.56
C GLY A 141 5.63 -24.55 0.51
N VAL A 142 6.08 -24.00 -0.60
CA VAL A 142 6.06 -22.57 -0.92
C VAL A 142 4.91 -22.32 -1.91
N HIS A 143 4.15 -21.28 -1.68
CA HIS A 143 3.07 -20.89 -2.57
C HIS A 143 3.50 -19.71 -3.45
N PHE A 144 3.69 -19.95 -4.75
CA PHE A 144 3.91 -18.89 -5.73
C PHE A 144 2.56 -18.32 -6.16
N ILE A 145 2.40 -17.01 -6.05
CA ILE A 145 1.19 -16.29 -6.45
C ILE A 145 1.37 -15.77 -7.86
N GLU A 146 0.64 -16.34 -8.79
CA GLU A 146 0.54 -15.78 -10.14
C GLU A 146 -0.36 -14.54 -10.12
N ILE A 147 0.17 -13.43 -10.60
CA ILE A 147 -0.54 -12.16 -10.64
C ILE A 147 -0.51 -11.66 -12.08
N PRO A 148 -1.65 -11.64 -12.80
CA PRO A 148 -1.74 -10.88 -14.03
C PRO A 148 -1.46 -9.42 -13.72
N GLN A 149 -0.51 -8.81 -14.41
CA GLN A 149 -0.07 -7.44 -14.15
C GLN A 149 -0.22 -6.59 -15.41
N ARG A 150 -0.70 -5.37 -15.23
CA ARG A 150 -0.69 -4.33 -16.25
C ARG A 150 0.27 -3.23 -15.81
N HIS A 151 1.23 -2.91 -16.64
CA HIS A 151 2.21 -1.88 -16.33
C HIS A 151 1.85 -0.59 -17.07
N MET A 152 1.38 0.40 -16.33
CA MET A 152 1.05 1.71 -16.90
C MET A 152 2.29 2.49 -17.34
N GLY A 153 3.42 2.26 -16.67
CA GLY A 153 4.63 3.09 -16.78
C GLY A 153 4.54 4.34 -15.92
N SER A 154 5.59 4.65 -15.20
CA SER A 154 5.65 5.85 -14.34
C SER A 154 5.54 7.16 -15.12
N ASP A 155 5.90 7.15 -16.41
CA ASP A 155 5.80 8.25 -17.36
C ASP A 155 4.39 8.42 -17.95
N ASN A 156 3.63 7.33 -18.05
CA ASN A 156 2.29 7.34 -18.63
C ASN A 156 1.16 7.42 -17.59
N ALA A 157 1.42 6.97 -16.36
CA ALA A 157 0.42 6.99 -15.30
C ALA A 157 -0.17 8.39 -15.02
N PRO A 158 0.61 9.49 -15.00
CA PRO A 158 0.03 10.83 -14.85
C PRO A 158 -0.97 11.18 -15.96
N ARG A 159 -0.71 10.81 -17.23
CA ARG A 159 -1.61 11.06 -18.36
C ARG A 159 -2.91 10.27 -18.23
N ILE A 160 -2.85 9.04 -17.79
CA ILE A 160 -4.04 8.19 -17.55
C ILE A 160 -4.93 8.84 -16.47
N ILE A 161 -4.31 9.29 -15.39
CA ILE A 161 -5.01 9.97 -14.30
C ILE A 161 -5.59 11.31 -14.75
N GLU A 162 -4.86 12.08 -15.54
CA GLU A 162 -5.36 13.33 -16.13
C GLU A 162 -6.61 13.10 -17.02
N ASN A 163 -6.59 12.06 -17.86
CA ASN A 163 -7.75 11.70 -18.67
C ASN A 163 -8.95 11.35 -17.79
N PHE A 164 -8.72 10.59 -16.71
CA PHE A 164 -9.77 10.21 -15.77
C PHE A 164 -10.32 11.45 -15.03
N GLU A 165 -9.47 12.31 -14.53
CA GLU A 165 -9.87 13.55 -13.86
C GLU A 165 -10.70 14.46 -14.78
N ASN A 166 -10.24 14.67 -16.02
CA ASN A 166 -10.94 15.49 -17.00
C ASN A 166 -12.32 14.93 -17.36
N ASP A 167 -12.44 13.59 -17.50
CA ASP A 167 -13.73 12.94 -17.73
C ASP A 167 -14.68 13.17 -16.54
N LEU A 168 -14.23 13.02 -15.30
CA LEU A 168 -15.02 13.28 -14.09
C LEU A 168 -15.48 14.75 -14.01
N LYS A 169 -14.57 15.69 -14.28
CA LYS A 169 -14.91 17.12 -14.32
C LYS A 169 -15.95 17.43 -15.40
N SER A 170 -15.83 16.83 -16.59
CA SER A 170 -16.79 17.00 -17.67
C SER A 170 -18.19 16.48 -17.35
N ARG A 171 -18.28 15.49 -16.45
CA ARG A 171 -19.50 14.89 -15.95
C ARG A 171 -20.02 15.51 -14.64
N GLY A 172 -19.52 16.71 -14.28
CA GLY A 172 -20.02 17.52 -13.18
C GLY A 172 -19.40 17.27 -11.80
N THR A 173 -18.39 16.40 -11.68
CA THR A 173 -17.64 16.24 -10.42
C THR A 173 -16.77 17.47 -10.16
N VAL A 174 -16.89 18.05 -8.97
CA VAL A 174 -16.09 19.20 -8.54
C VAL A 174 -14.89 18.73 -7.74
N PHE A 175 -13.70 19.23 -8.09
CA PHE A 175 -12.47 18.97 -7.35
C PHE A 175 -12.04 20.22 -6.57
N ARG A 176 -11.85 20.06 -5.27
CA ARG A 176 -11.28 21.06 -4.37
C ARG A 176 -9.93 20.60 -3.89
N LEU A 177 -8.90 21.06 -4.55
CA LEU A 177 -7.51 20.67 -4.33
C LEU A 177 -6.80 21.67 -3.42
N ASN A 178 -5.59 21.29 -2.92
CA ASN A 178 -4.86 22.05 -1.91
C ASN A 178 -5.72 22.36 -0.67
N ALA A 179 -6.70 21.50 -0.37
CA ALA A 179 -7.67 21.65 0.71
C ALA A 179 -7.60 20.45 1.65
N GLN A 180 -7.21 20.69 2.89
CA GLN A 180 -7.09 19.65 3.89
C GLN A 180 -8.34 19.59 4.76
N VAL A 181 -8.96 18.42 4.85
CA VAL A 181 -10.01 18.15 5.84
C VAL A 181 -9.34 17.93 7.19
N ARG A 182 -9.76 18.72 8.19
CA ARG A 182 -9.30 18.63 9.58
C ARG A 182 -10.11 17.62 10.37
N ASP A 183 -11.45 17.65 10.18
CA ASP A 183 -12.37 16.86 10.99
C ASP A 183 -13.68 16.55 10.26
N LEU A 184 -14.44 15.60 10.78
CA LEU A 184 -15.80 15.30 10.37
C LEU A 184 -16.80 16.11 11.22
N LEU A 185 -17.93 16.49 10.63
CA LEU A 185 -19.06 17.04 11.36
C LEU A 185 -20.01 15.88 11.69
N ILE A 186 -19.98 15.44 12.94
CA ILE A 186 -20.80 14.33 13.42
C ILE A 186 -21.73 14.83 14.51
N GLU A 187 -23.04 14.65 14.30
CA GLU A 187 -24.12 15.01 15.23
C GLU A 187 -25.03 13.77 15.39
N ASP A 188 -25.32 13.38 16.62
CA ASP A 188 -26.20 12.23 16.94
C ASP A 188 -25.86 10.97 16.12
N ASN A 189 -24.58 10.60 16.09
CA ASN A 189 -24.02 9.49 15.30
C ASN A 189 -24.34 9.56 13.80
N THR A 190 -24.48 10.77 13.27
CA THR A 190 -24.68 11.02 11.83
C THR A 190 -23.64 11.98 11.32
N CYS A 191 -22.93 11.61 10.27
CA CYS A 191 -21.99 12.50 9.58
C CYS A 191 -22.79 13.44 8.68
N THR A 192 -22.65 14.75 8.95
CA THR A 192 -23.36 15.82 8.23
C THR A 192 -22.46 16.62 7.31
N GLY A 193 -21.17 16.26 7.24
CA GLY A 193 -20.19 16.94 6.40
C GLY A 193 -18.78 16.95 6.97
N VAL A 194 -18.00 17.94 6.56
CA VAL A 194 -16.58 18.06 6.89
C VAL A 194 -16.20 19.46 7.35
N LEU A 195 -15.13 19.53 8.16
CA LEU A 195 -14.49 20.76 8.59
C LEU A 195 -13.11 20.85 7.96
N LEU A 196 -12.84 21.89 7.19
CA LEU A 196 -11.53 22.13 6.59
C LEU A 196 -10.55 22.75 7.61
N GLU A 197 -9.26 22.66 7.30
CA GLU A 197 -8.18 23.13 8.18
C GLU A 197 -8.32 24.63 8.54
N HIS A 198 -8.77 25.45 7.59
CA HIS A 198 -8.99 26.89 7.78
C HIS A 198 -10.33 27.25 8.42
N GLY A 199 -11.10 26.26 8.89
CA GLY A 199 -12.33 26.47 9.66
C GLY A 199 -13.63 26.50 8.86
N GLU A 200 -13.59 26.39 7.54
CA GLU A 200 -14.80 26.30 6.69
C GLU A 200 -15.50 24.94 6.91
N LYS A 201 -16.81 25.00 7.04
CA LYS A 201 -17.69 23.83 7.15
C LYS A 201 -18.39 23.60 5.81
N LEU A 202 -18.39 22.36 5.34
CA LEU A 202 -19.13 21.94 4.16
C LEU A 202 -20.09 20.82 4.55
N SER A 203 -21.36 21.00 4.26
CA SER A 203 -22.39 20.02 4.59
C SER A 203 -22.61 19.03 3.44
N SER A 204 -22.90 17.76 3.77
CA SER A 204 -23.22 16.72 2.79
C SER A 204 -24.24 15.72 3.33
N ARG A 205 -24.95 15.05 2.42
CA ARG A 205 -25.81 13.91 2.78
C ARG A 205 -25.00 12.67 3.11
N PHE A 206 -23.91 12.46 2.35
CA PHE A 206 -22.97 11.35 2.54
C PHE A 206 -21.54 11.85 2.47
N THR A 207 -20.68 11.24 3.27
CA THR A 207 -19.23 11.49 3.24
C THR A 207 -18.49 10.18 3.04
N LEU A 208 -17.51 10.15 2.13
CA LEU A 208 -16.68 8.99 1.87
C LEU A 208 -15.22 9.28 2.24
N LEU A 209 -14.67 8.49 3.16
CA LEU A 209 -13.26 8.56 3.57
C LEU A 209 -12.38 7.76 2.62
N CYS A 210 -11.56 8.43 1.83
CA CYS A 210 -10.54 7.82 0.94
C CYS A 210 -9.17 8.49 1.08
N PRO A 211 -8.66 8.75 2.30
CA PRO A 211 -7.53 9.67 2.53
C PRO A 211 -6.18 9.10 2.09
N GLY A 212 -6.13 7.88 1.58
CA GLY A 212 -4.92 7.20 1.16
C GLY A 212 -3.93 6.96 2.32
N ARG A 213 -2.78 6.38 2.00
CA ARG A 213 -1.76 5.98 2.99
C ARG A 213 -1.32 7.11 3.91
N ILE A 214 -1.13 8.29 3.36
CA ILE A 214 -0.69 9.47 4.13
C ILE A 214 -1.75 9.93 5.14
N GLY A 215 -3.02 9.61 4.92
CA GLY A 215 -4.13 9.96 5.81
C GLY A 215 -4.38 8.97 6.95
N GLY A 216 -3.64 7.84 7.02
CA GLY A 216 -3.90 6.80 8.04
C GLY A 216 -3.81 7.31 9.47
N GLU A 217 -2.82 8.15 9.81
CA GLU A 217 -2.70 8.75 11.16
C GLU A 217 -3.85 9.74 11.46
N TRP A 218 -4.32 10.46 10.45
CA TRP A 218 -5.49 11.32 10.59
C TRP A 218 -6.75 10.49 10.85
N VAL A 219 -6.94 9.37 10.13
CA VAL A 219 -8.06 8.43 10.40
C VAL A 219 -7.97 7.89 11.83
N ASN A 220 -6.80 7.52 12.32
CA ASN A 220 -6.61 7.09 13.71
C ASN A 220 -7.03 8.18 14.71
N THR A 221 -6.81 9.46 14.37
CA THR A 221 -7.25 10.59 15.18
C THR A 221 -8.77 10.73 15.16
N LEU A 222 -9.41 10.55 14.00
CA LEU A 222 -10.88 10.56 13.87
C LEU A 222 -11.51 9.41 14.66
N VAL A 223 -10.95 8.19 14.56
CA VAL A 223 -11.40 7.02 15.32
C VAL A 223 -11.44 7.33 16.82
N LYS A 224 -10.35 7.87 17.36
CA LYS A 224 -10.26 8.21 18.79
C LYS A 224 -11.20 9.34 19.20
N ARG A 225 -11.35 10.36 18.35
CA ARG A 225 -12.15 11.56 18.64
C ARG A 225 -13.65 11.28 18.60
N HIS A 226 -14.09 10.49 17.61
CA HIS A 226 -15.50 10.25 17.36
C HIS A 226 -15.98 8.87 17.85
N GLY A 227 -15.10 8.07 18.47
CA GLY A 227 -15.45 6.73 18.95
C GLY A 227 -15.85 5.76 17.81
N MET A 228 -15.21 5.87 16.64
CA MET A 228 -15.53 5.03 15.51
C MET A 228 -15.00 3.61 15.72
N ASP A 229 -15.73 2.62 15.24
CA ASP A 229 -15.31 1.22 15.32
C ASP A 229 -14.14 0.94 14.37
N ALA A 230 -13.03 0.51 14.94
CA ALA A 230 -11.83 0.16 14.21
C ALA A 230 -11.02 -0.90 14.97
N LYS A 231 -10.25 -1.68 14.23
CA LYS A 231 -9.33 -2.66 14.80
C LYS A 231 -7.90 -2.42 14.31
N HIS A 232 -6.92 -2.80 15.12
CA HIS A 232 -5.55 -2.88 14.66
C HIS A 232 -5.41 -4.12 13.77
N GLY A 233 -4.91 -3.90 12.53
CA GLY A 233 -4.57 -4.99 11.63
C GLY A 233 -3.22 -5.63 11.99
N ALA A 234 -2.90 -6.73 11.30
CA ALA A 234 -1.56 -7.29 11.33
C ALA A 234 -0.52 -6.28 10.85
N ILE A 235 0.74 -6.45 11.26
CA ILE A 235 1.89 -5.69 10.77
C ILE A 235 2.88 -6.64 10.12
N ASP A 236 3.53 -6.20 9.05
CA ASP A 236 4.61 -6.98 8.44
C ASP A 236 5.97 -6.40 8.87
N ILE A 237 6.78 -7.23 9.52
CA ILE A 237 8.11 -6.88 10.02
C ILE A 237 9.14 -7.83 9.41
N GLY A 238 10.24 -7.31 8.92
CA GLY A 238 11.29 -8.15 8.36
C GLY A 238 12.50 -7.37 7.88
N VAL A 239 13.06 -7.81 6.77
CA VAL A 239 14.30 -7.31 6.20
C VAL A 239 14.16 -7.03 4.71
N ARG A 240 14.97 -6.11 4.19
CA ARG A 240 15.27 -6.06 2.76
C ARG A 240 16.38 -7.05 2.46
N VAL A 241 16.15 -7.93 1.51
CA VAL A 241 17.10 -8.93 1.02
C VAL A 241 17.72 -8.43 -0.26
N GLU A 242 19.02 -8.56 -0.40
CA GLU A 242 19.75 -8.20 -1.63
C GLU A 242 20.64 -9.34 -2.07
N VAL A 243 20.48 -9.75 -3.33
CA VAL A 243 21.22 -10.86 -3.97
C VAL A 243 21.74 -10.42 -5.33
N PRO A 244 22.74 -11.11 -5.91
CA PRO A 244 23.11 -10.89 -7.32
C PRO A 244 21.89 -11.08 -8.23
N SER A 245 21.70 -10.20 -9.22
CA SER A 245 20.52 -10.25 -10.11
C SER A 245 20.38 -11.59 -10.82
N ILE A 246 21.50 -12.25 -11.18
CA ILE A 246 21.49 -13.55 -11.82
C ILE A 246 20.72 -14.63 -11.04
N ILE A 247 20.63 -14.49 -9.72
CA ILE A 247 19.84 -15.39 -8.84
C ILE A 247 18.34 -15.23 -9.10
N MET A 248 17.89 -13.98 -9.35
CA MET A 248 16.48 -13.64 -9.51
C MET A 248 16.03 -13.52 -10.96
N ASP A 249 16.94 -13.31 -11.93
CA ASP A 249 16.60 -12.97 -13.32
C ASP A 249 15.65 -13.97 -13.99
N HIS A 250 15.80 -15.27 -13.71
CA HIS A 250 14.93 -16.30 -14.28
C HIS A 250 13.53 -16.28 -13.66
N ILE A 251 13.36 -15.72 -12.46
CA ILE A 251 12.08 -15.56 -11.76
C ILE A 251 11.42 -14.24 -12.18
N THR A 252 12.19 -13.13 -12.21
CA THR A 252 11.65 -11.81 -12.57
C THR A 252 11.22 -11.74 -14.03
N LYS A 253 11.79 -12.56 -14.91
CA LYS A 253 11.29 -12.75 -16.29
C LYS A 253 9.93 -13.44 -16.36
N ILE A 254 9.61 -14.31 -15.39
CA ILE A 254 8.30 -14.97 -15.29
C ILE A 254 7.27 -14.01 -14.70
N ASN A 255 7.62 -13.31 -13.62
CA ASN A 255 6.79 -12.31 -12.98
C ASN A 255 7.69 -11.20 -12.44
N HIS A 256 7.48 -9.96 -12.86
CA HIS A 256 8.36 -8.83 -12.54
C HIS A 256 8.47 -8.57 -11.03
N ASP A 257 7.38 -8.75 -10.30
CA ASP A 257 7.33 -8.65 -8.83
C ASP A 257 6.77 -9.95 -8.22
N PRO A 258 7.56 -11.04 -8.21
CA PRO A 258 7.10 -12.36 -7.81
C PRO A 258 6.73 -12.41 -6.33
N LYS A 259 5.55 -12.94 -6.04
CA LYS A 259 5.05 -13.13 -4.67
C LYS A 259 5.17 -14.60 -4.27
N PHE A 260 5.92 -14.85 -3.22
CA PHE A 260 6.03 -16.15 -2.60
C PHE A 260 5.49 -16.07 -1.17
N HIS A 261 4.58 -16.96 -0.83
CA HIS A 261 4.01 -17.10 0.50
C HIS A 261 4.51 -18.40 1.13
N ILE A 262 4.94 -18.33 2.37
CA ILE A 262 5.55 -19.42 3.11
C ILE A 262 4.91 -19.48 4.49
N ARG A 263 4.59 -20.68 4.98
CA ARG A 263 4.32 -20.95 6.39
C ARG A 263 5.56 -21.58 7.01
N THR A 264 6.08 -20.97 8.08
CA THR A 264 7.22 -21.51 8.82
C THR A 264 6.79 -22.73 9.63
N LYS A 265 7.65 -23.74 9.74
CA LYS A 265 7.34 -24.97 10.50
C LYS A 265 7.43 -24.74 12.01
N ARG A 266 8.34 -23.84 12.41
CA ARG A 266 8.64 -23.63 13.83
C ARG A 266 7.54 -22.88 14.57
N TYR A 267 6.99 -21.84 13.94
CA TYR A 267 6.02 -20.94 14.57
C TYR A 267 4.68 -20.87 13.85
N ASP A 268 4.56 -21.52 12.69
CA ASP A 268 3.41 -21.44 11.79
C ASP A 268 3.09 -20.00 11.35
N ASP A 269 4.12 -19.16 11.31
CA ASP A 269 3.97 -17.77 10.91
C ASP A 269 3.94 -17.62 9.39
N PHE A 270 3.20 -16.64 8.94
CA PHE A 270 3.10 -16.29 7.53
C PHE A 270 4.24 -15.36 7.13
N VAL A 271 5.06 -15.82 6.20
CA VAL A 271 6.19 -15.07 5.64
C VAL A 271 6.00 -14.88 4.14
N ARG A 272 6.40 -13.74 3.62
CA ARG A 272 6.23 -13.45 2.19
C ARG A 272 7.34 -12.58 1.62
N THR A 273 7.57 -12.73 0.30
CA THR A 273 8.28 -11.74 -0.49
C THR A 273 7.36 -10.56 -0.81
N PHE A 274 7.93 -9.36 -0.93
CA PHE A 274 7.19 -8.16 -1.27
C PHE A 274 8.08 -7.15 -1.99
N CYS A 275 7.52 -6.40 -2.97
CA CYS A 275 8.20 -5.29 -3.64
C CYS A 275 9.59 -5.65 -4.16
N THR A 276 9.65 -6.57 -5.13
CA THR A 276 10.90 -6.96 -5.79
C THR A 276 11.35 -5.84 -6.74
N ASN A 277 12.62 -5.50 -6.65
CA ASN A 277 13.26 -4.49 -7.48
C ASN A 277 14.38 -5.14 -8.28
N GLU A 278 14.04 -5.56 -9.50
CA GLU A 278 14.99 -6.15 -10.44
C GLU A 278 16.07 -5.14 -10.80
N HIS A 279 17.34 -5.52 -10.66
CA HIS A 279 18.48 -4.62 -10.86
C HIS A 279 18.38 -3.28 -10.13
N GLY A 280 17.68 -3.28 -8.98
CA GLY A 280 17.37 -2.10 -8.22
C GLY A 280 18.36 -1.80 -7.10
N PHE A 281 18.05 -0.78 -6.34
CA PHE A 281 18.85 -0.28 -5.24
C PHE A 281 18.07 -0.41 -3.93
N VAL A 282 18.78 -0.74 -2.85
CA VAL A 282 18.22 -0.62 -1.50
C VAL A 282 18.27 0.85 -1.10
N VAL A 283 17.20 1.34 -0.50
CA VAL A 283 17.09 2.74 -0.06
C VAL A 283 16.71 2.82 1.42
N LYS A 284 17.19 3.88 2.08
CA LYS A 284 16.83 4.20 3.45
C LYS A 284 15.62 5.13 3.46
N GLU A 285 14.57 4.74 4.17
CA GLU A 285 13.41 5.57 4.46
C GLU A 285 13.57 6.22 5.83
N ARG A 286 13.27 7.52 5.91
CA ARG A 286 13.29 8.26 7.17
C ARG A 286 11.87 8.56 7.63
N TYR A 287 11.61 8.23 8.87
CA TYR A 287 10.38 8.53 9.59
C TYR A 287 10.69 9.43 10.80
N GLU A 288 9.66 9.95 11.45
CA GLU A 288 9.85 10.70 12.68
C GLU A 288 10.35 9.79 13.82
N GLY A 289 11.62 9.96 14.18
CA GLY A 289 12.27 9.23 15.27
C GLY A 289 12.74 7.81 14.95
N PHE A 290 12.66 7.34 13.70
CA PHE A 290 13.21 6.06 13.28
C PHE A 290 13.47 5.99 11.77
N ILE A 291 14.16 4.95 11.36
CA ILE A 291 14.43 4.66 9.94
C ILE A 291 13.84 3.30 9.55
N GLY A 292 13.65 3.11 8.25
CA GLY A 292 13.32 1.84 7.62
C GLY A 292 14.13 1.64 6.35
N THR A 293 13.89 0.51 5.70
CA THR A 293 14.45 0.20 4.38
C THR A 293 13.34 -0.01 3.36
N ASN A 294 13.67 0.22 2.09
CA ASN A 294 12.82 -0.09 0.96
C ASN A 294 13.70 -0.40 -0.27
N GLY A 295 13.09 -0.76 -1.39
CA GLY A 295 13.77 -0.91 -2.68
C GLY A 295 13.33 0.17 -3.66
N HIS A 296 14.18 0.44 -4.64
CA HIS A 296 13.91 1.39 -5.70
C HIS A 296 14.51 0.90 -7.02
N SER A 297 13.73 0.95 -8.09
CA SER A 297 14.19 0.67 -9.46
C SER A 297 14.26 1.98 -10.24
N LEU A 298 15.42 2.26 -10.82
CA LEU A 298 15.64 3.44 -11.66
C LEU A 298 15.67 3.03 -13.13
N LYS A 299 14.93 3.74 -13.99
CA LYS A 299 14.98 3.49 -15.45
C LYS A 299 16.36 3.83 -16.05
N SER A 300 17.02 4.85 -15.51
CA SER A 300 18.30 5.38 -16.02
C SER A 300 19.53 4.64 -15.49
N ARG A 301 19.40 3.84 -14.43
CA ARG A 301 20.54 3.15 -13.79
C ARG A 301 20.12 1.80 -13.25
N ARG A 302 20.90 0.78 -13.56
CA ARG A 302 20.74 -0.59 -13.07
C ARG A 302 21.90 -0.97 -12.17
N SER A 303 21.62 -1.72 -11.10
CA SER A 303 22.65 -2.35 -10.28
C SER A 303 22.89 -3.79 -10.73
N ASP A 304 23.97 -4.41 -10.22
CA ASP A 304 24.23 -5.84 -10.42
C ASP A 304 23.38 -6.73 -9.51
N ASN A 305 22.55 -6.12 -8.65
CA ASN A 305 21.77 -6.82 -7.65
C ASN A 305 20.26 -6.64 -7.88
N THR A 306 19.51 -7.65 -7.44
CA THR A 306 18.05 -7.57 -7.25
C THR A 306 17.76 -7.60 -5.76
N ASN A 307 16.82 -6.79 -5.31
CA ASN A 307 16.42 -6.77 -3.92
C ASN A 307 14.90 -6.91 -3.75
N PHE A 308 14.48 -7.45 -2.60
CA PHE A 308 13.07 -7.60 -2.25
C PHE A 308 12.89 -7.53 -0.74
N ALA A 309 11.71 -7.14 -0.27
CA ALA A 309 11.35 -7.26 1.14
C ALA A 309 11.01 -8.72 1.46
N PHE A 310 11.47 -9.20 2.61
CA PHE A 310 11.10 -10.50 3.17
C PHE A 310 10.49 -10.28 4.55
N LEU A 311 9.19 -10.48 4.63
CA LEU A 311 8.36 -9.95 5.70
C LEU A 311 7.61 -11.05 6.43
N VAL A 312 7.63 -11.00 7.76
CA VAL A 312 6.85 -11.84 8.66
C VAL A 312 5.60 -11.09 9.09
N ARG A 313 4.42 -11.64 8.84
CA ARG A 313 3.16 -11.09 9.33
C ARG A 313 3.05 -11.36 10.84
N THR A 314 2.87 -10.29 11.58
CA THR A 314 2.74 -10.33 13.03
C THR A 314 1.37 -9.77 13.42
N GLU A 315 0.62 -10.58 14.15
CA GLU A 315 -0.63 -10.19 14.79
C GLU A 315 -0.39 -10.17 16.30
N LEU A 316 -0.99 -9.20 16.98
CA LEU A 316 -0.96 -9.09 18.42
C LEU A 316 -2.36 -9.33 18.97
N THR A 317 -2.44 -9.96 20.12
CA THR A 317 -3.69 -10.24 20.81
C THR A 317 -3.81 -9.34 22.04
N GLU A 318 -5.01 -9.25 22.60
CA GLU A 318 -5.25 -8.53 23.85
C GLU A 318 -4.22 -8.86 24.94
N PRO A 319 -3.78 -7.88 25.73
CA PRO A 319 -4.18 -6.46 25.74
C PRO A 319 -3.29 -5.56 24.87
N LEU A 320 -2.44 -6.10 24.01
CA LEU A 320 -1.42 -5.40 23.22
C LEU A 320 -1.76 -5.40 21.73
N GLU A 321 -2.92 -4.89 21.36
CA GLU A 321 -3.40 -4.91 19.99
C GLU A 321 -2.70 -3.90 19.04
N ASP A 322 -2.06 -2.85 19.58
CA ASP A 322 -1.43 -1.79 18.78
C ASP A 322 -0.15 -2.26 18.07
N THR A 323 -0.36 -2.96 16.96
CA THR A 323 0.71 -3.45 16.07
C THR A 323 1.56 -2.32 15.51
N THR A 324 0.97 -1.14 15.26
CA THR A 324 1.70 0.04 14.78
C THR A 324 2.72 0.50 15.83
N ARG A 325 2.34 0.57 17.09
CA ARG A 325 3.25 0.91 18.19
C ARG A 325 4.36 -0.12 18.33
N TYR A 326 4.02 -1.40 18.20
CA TYR A 326 4.99 -2.49 18.25
C TYR A 326 6.02 -2.35 17.12
N GLY A 327 5.60 -2.20 15.87
CA GLY A 327 6.51 -2.02 14.73
C GLY A 327 7.37 -0.76 14.84
N LYS A 328 6.80 0.36 15.33
CA LYS A 328 7.57 1.59 15.64
C LYS A 328 8.64 1.32 16.71
N SER A 329 8.35 0.50 17.73
CA SER A 329 9.31 0.15 18.78
C SER A 329 10.47 -0.67 18.23
N VAL A 330 10.19 -1.68 17.40
CA VAL A 330 11.23 -2.48 16.72
C VAL A 330 12.09 -1.59 15.81
N SER A 331 11.46 -0.71 15.02
CA SER A 331 12.17 0.21 14.13
C SER A 331 13.05 1.21 14.89
N LYS A 332 12.58 1.74 16.02
CA LYS A 332 13.37 2.64 16.88
C LYS A 332 14.57 1.93 17.49
N LEU A 333 14.39 0.70 17.96
CA LEU A 333 15.49 -0.11 18.50
C LEU A 333 16.53 -0.38 17.41
N ALA A 334 16.11 -0.80 16.21
CA ALA A 334 17.01 -1.00 15.08
C ALA A 334 17.76 0.29 14.67
N THR A 335 17.07 1.43 14.69
CA THR A 335 17.66 2.74 14.45
C THR A 335 18.74 3.09 15.47
N THR A 336 18.49 2.81 16.74
CA THR A 336 19.44 3.04 17.84
C THR A 336 20.69 2.17 17.67
N ILE A 337 20.51 0.87 17.41
CA ILE A 337 21.61 -0.09 17.22
C ILE A 337 22.42 0.25 15.96
N GLY A 338 21.74 0.65 14.88
CA GLY A 338 22.36 1.08 13.63
C GLY A 338 22.98 2.49 13.66
N GLY A 339 22.86 3.22 14.78
CA GLY A 339 23.39 4.59 14.88
C GLY A 339 22.75 5.56 13.88
N GLY A 340 21.45 5.40 13.59
CA GLY A 340 20.71 6.19 12.61
C GLY A 340 20.77 5.65 11.17
N ASN A 341 21.39 4.49 10.95
CA ASN A 341 21.45 3.79 9.66
C ASN A 341 20.85 2.39 9.74
N PRO A 342 20.40 1.81 8.62
CA PRO A 342 20.00 0.41 8.58
C PRO A 342 21.14 -0.51 9.02
N ILE A 343 20.76 -1.56 9.78
CA ILE A 343 21.71 -2.62 10.14
C ILE A 343 21.90 -3.50 8.91
N LEU A 344 23.17 -3.69 8.50
CA LEU A 344 23.55 -4.58 7.41
C LEU A 344 24.17 -5.86 7.99
N GLN A 345 23.62 -7.02 7.63
CA GLN A 345 24.17 -8.31 8.04
C GLN A 345 24.16 -9.30 6.87
N ARG A 346 25.20 -10.13 6.77
CA ARG A 346 25.23 -11.25 5.83
C ARG A 346 24.40 -12.40 6.38
N MET A 347 23.71 -13.11 5.50
CA MET A 347 22.90 -14.28 5.88
C MET A 347 23.73 -15.33 6.63
N GLY A 348 24.94 -15.61 6.17
CA GLY A 348 25.84 -16.56 6.84
C GLY A 348 26.29 -16.11 8.23
N ASP A 349 26.41 -14.81 8.48
CA ASP A 349 26.74 -14.31 9.81
C ASP A 349 25.49 -14.41 10.73
N LEU A 350 24.30 -14.09 10.22
CA LEU A 350 23.05 -14.22 10.98
C LEU A 350 22.80 -15.66 11.42
N ARG A 351 22.98 -16.65 10.53
CA ARG A 351 22.86 -18.09 10.85
C ARG A 351 23.78 -18.54 11.99
N ARG A 352 24.98 -17.97 12.02
CA ARG A 352 25.99 -18.29 13.04
C ARG A 352 25.85 -17.49 14.33
N GLY A 353 24.83 -16.63 14.43
CA GLY A 353 24.66 -15.69 15.54
C GLY A 353 25.82 -14.69 15.66
N GLN A 354 26.43 -14.30 14.54
CA GLN A 354 27.59 -13.43 14.50
C GLN A 354 27.23 -12.09 13.85
N ARG A 355 27.61 -10.99 14.46
CA ARG A 355 27.49 -9.70 13.82
C ARG A 355 28.35 -9.62 12.55
N SER A 356 27.88 -8.97 11.51
CA SER A 356 28.71 -8.57 10.39
C SER A 356 29.63 -7.41 10.78
N THR A 357 30.77 -7.30 10.10
CA THR A 357 31.74 -6.23 10.26
C THR A 357 32.13 -5.68 8.90
N TRP A 358 32.67 -4.48 8.84
CA TRP A 358 33.15 -3.91 7.57
C TRP A 358 34.16 -4.81 6.87
N SER A 359 35.05 -5.50 7.61
CA SER A 359 35.98 -6.47 7.03
C SER A 359 35.26 -7.61 6.32
N ARG A 360 34.16 -8.14 6.90
CA ARG A 360 33.35 -9.20 6.29
C ARG A 360 32.53 -8.70 5.10
N ILE A 361 31.95 -7.49 5.19
CA ILE A 361 31.16 -6.88 4.10
C ILE A 361 32.07 -6.57 2.90
N ARG A 362 33.25 -5.96 3.09
CA ARG A 362 34.16 -5.60 1.98
C ARG A 362 34.62 -6.82 1.16
N ARG A 363 34.86 -7.97 1.80
CA ARG A 363 35.25 -9.21 1.11
C ARG A 363 34.06 -10.06 0.63
N ASN A 364 32.82 -9.62 0.91
CA ASN A 364 31.63 -10.32 0.44
C ASN A 364 31.52 -10.22 -1.09
N PRO A 365 31.17 -11.30 -1.82
CA PRO A 365 30.97 -11.24 -3.27
C PRO A 365 29.86 -10.26 -3.68
N VAL A 366 28.77 -10.25 -2.93
CA VAL A 366 27.63 -9.31 -3.13
C VAL A 366 28.02 -7.96 -2.53
N LYS A 367 27.99 -6.92 -3.34
CA LYS A 367 28.27 -5.54 -2.91
C LYS A 367 26.95 -4.86 -2.56
N ASN A 368 26.89 -4.24 -1.39
CA ASN A 368 25.72 -3.49 -0.95
C ASN A 368 25.46 -2.27 -1.85
N THR A 369 24.21 -2.09 -2.29
CA THR A 369 23.81 -0.92 -3.10
C THR A 369 23.47 0.30 -2.22
N LEU A 370 23.10 0.11 -0.96
CA LEU A 370 22.95 1.20 0.01
C LEU A 370 24.29 1.41 0.76
N GLU A 371 24.87 2.59 0.63
CA GLU A 371 26.15 2.92 1.27
C GLU A 371 25.98 3.30 2.75
N ASP A 372 24.91 4.04 3.07
CA ASP A 372 24.57 4.52 4.42
C ASP A 372 24.03 3.39 5.31
N VAL A 373 24.89 2.46 5.72
CA VAL A 373 24.54 1.29 6.54
C VAL A 373 25.53 1.11 7.70
N THR A 374 25.08 0.37 8.71
CA THR A 374 25.95 -0.06 9.82
C THR A 374 26.03 -1.58 9.84
N PRO A 375 27.19 -2.20 9.56
CA PRO A 375 27.34 -3.64 9.75
C PRO A 375 27.11 -4.03 11.20
N GLY A 376 26.21 -4.99 11.43
CA GLY A 376 25.78 -5.33 12.78
C GLY A 376 25.14 -6.69 12.90
N ASP A 377 24.33 -6.84 13.93
CA ASP A 377 23.54 -8.02 14.22
C ASP A 377 22.07 -7.64 14.30
N ILE A 378 21.29 -8.13 13.35
CA ILE A 378 19.85 -7.90 13.24
C ILE A 378 19.11 -8.50 14.44
N SER A 379 19.62 -9.59 15.02
CA SER A 379 18.99 -10.25 16.15
C SER A 379 19.00 -9.41 17.44
N MET A 380 19.83 -8.38 17.53
CA MET A 380 19.80 -7.43 18.64
C MET A 380 18.62 -6.45 18.58
N ALA A 381 18.03 -6.27 17.41
CA ALA A 381 16.94 -5.31 17.18
C ALA A 381 15.60 -5.98 16.94
N MET A 382 15.60 -7.17 16.36
CA MET A 382 14.38 -7.89 16.02
C MET A 382 14.05 -8.97 17.03
N PRO A 383 12.76 -9.20 17.33
CA PRO A 383 12.35 -10.33 18.15
C PRO A 383 12.87 -11.65 17.59
N HIS A 384 13.32 -12.55 18.48
CA HIS A 384 13.88 -13.85 18.11
C HIS A 384 12.97 -14.64 17.14
N ARG A 385 11.66 -14.63 17.38
CA ARG A 385 10.67 -15.30 16.53
C ARG A 385 10.77 -14.82 15.09
N ILE A 386 10.77 -13.50 14.86
CA ILE A 386 10.89 -12.90 13.52
C ILE A 386 12.21 -13.25 12.85
N VAL A 387 13.33 -13.25 13.60
CA VAL A 387 14.64 -13.64 13.07
C VAL A 387 14.64 -15.09 12.60
N MET A 388 14.06 -15.99 13.40
CA MET A 388 13.97 -17.41 13.05
C MET A 388 13.08 -17.65 11.83
N ASP A 389 11.96 -16.93 11.73
CA ASP A 389 11.06 -17.01 10.57
C ASP A 389 11.73 -16.48 9.28
N ILE A 390 12.55 -15.43 9.39
CA ILE A 390 13.33 -14.91 8.26
C ILE A 390 14.35 -15.98 7.81
N ILE A 391 15.08 -16.59 8.73
CA ILE A 391 16.08 -17.62 8.39
C ILE A 391 15.38 -18.82 7.74
N GLU A 392 14.38 -19.40 8.39
CA GLU A 392 13.66 -20.57 7.91
C GLU A 392 12.97 -20.29 6.57
N GLY A 393 12.31 -19.13 6.46
CA GLY A 393 11.61 -18.75 5.24
C GLY A 393 12.55 -18.54 4.06
N LEU A 394 13.71 -17.91 4.25
CA LEU A 394 14.73 -17.76 3.19
C LEU A 394 15.34 -19.10 2.79
N GLU A 395 15.60 -19.99 3.75
CA GLU A 395 16.09 -21.35 3.48
C GLU A 395 15.06 -22.14 2.66
N LYS A 396 13.79 -22.00 3.01
CA LYS A 396 12.67 -22.57 2.25
C LYS A 396 12.56 -22.00 0.85
N LEU A 397 12.67 -20.71 0.71
CA LEU A 397 12.68 -20.02 -0.59
C LEU A 397 13.88 -20.45 -1.44
N ASN A 398 15.02 -20.77 -0.83
CA ASN A 398 16.22 -21.24 -1.52
C ASN A 398 16.03 -22.60 -2.22
N GLU A 399 15.07 -23.42 -1.77
CA GLU A 399 14.70 -24.65 -2.48
C GLU A 399 14.03 -24.36 -3.84
N VAL A 400 13.37 -23.18 -3.97
CA VAL A 400 12.72 -22.71 -5.20
C VAL A 400 13.67 -21.84 -6.02
N ILE A 401 14.43 -20.98 -5.36
CA ILE A 401 15.36 -19.99 -5.95
C ILE A 401 16.77 -20.25 -5.38
N PRO A 402 17.52 -21.22 -5.96
CA PRO A 402 18.84 -21.56 -5.45
C PRO A 402 19.79 -20.36 -5.42
N GLY A 403 20.40 -20.13 -4.27
CA GLY A 403 21.31 -19.01 -4.02
C GLY A 403 20.68 -17.82 -3.27
N VAL A 404 19.36 -17.75 -3.14
CA VAL A 404 18.71 -16.64 -2.44
C VAL A 404 19.06 -16.56 -0.96
N ALA A 405 19.33 -17.70 -0.34
CA ALA A 405 19.78 -17.79 1.05
C ALA A 405 21.26 -18.14 1.18
N SER A 406 22.09 -17.76 0.19
CA SER A 406 23.54 -17.91 0.25
C SER A 406 24.11 -17.17 1.47
N ASP A 407 25.24 -17.66 2.00
CA ASP A 407 26.00 -16.99 3.06
C ASP A 407 26.37 -15.53 2.71
N SER A 408 26.49 -15.22 1.40
CA SER A 408 26.82 -13.90 0.89
C SER A 408 25.60 -12.98 0.69
N THR A 409 24.38 -13.49 0.81
CA THR A 409 23.14 -12.69 0.73
C THR A 409 23.16 -11.61 1.79
N LEU A 410 22.79 -10.38 1.41
CA LEU A 410 22.78 -9.22 2.30
C LEU A 410 21.37 -8.97 2.82
N LEU A 411 21.29 -8.71 4.11
CA LEU A 411 20.04 -8.40 4.83
C LEU A 411 20.14 -7.02 5.46
N TYR A 412 19.14 -6.20 5.22
CA TYR A 412 19.05 -4.84 5.77
C TYR A 412 17.85 -4.76 6.70
N ALA A 413 18.04 -4.26 7.90
CA ALA A 413 16.99 -4.12 8.90
C ALA A 413 16.91 -2.69 9.46
N PRO A 414 15.71 -2.22 9.79
CA PRO A 414 14.42 -2.91 9.68
C PRO A 414 13.72 -2.62 8.35
N GLU A 415 12.93 -3.56 7.85
CA GLU A 415 11.87 -3.26 6.90
C GLU A 415 10.53 -3.53 7.58
N VAL A 416 9.70 -2.52 7.71
CA VAL A 416 8.39 -2.62 8.36
C VAL A 416 7.34 -1.99 7.45
N LYS A 417 6.29 -2.74 7.19
CA LYS A 417 5.12 -2.22 6.48
C LYS A 417 4.04 -1.92 7.51
N PHE A 418 3.92 -0.63 7.83
CA PHE A 418 2.86 -0.13 8.70
C PHE A 418 1.54 -0.14 7.95
N TYR A 419 0.49 -0.51 8.65
CA TYR A 419 -0.85 -0.49 8.15
C TYR A 419 -1.69 0.52 8.95
N ALA A 420 -2.63 1.19 8.26
CA ALA A 420 -3.64 1.97 8.94
C ALA A 420 -4.49 1.06 9.83
N MET A 421 -5.11 1.62 10.86
CA MET A 421 -6.20 0.93 11.55
C MET A 421 -7.28 0.60 10.52
N GLU A 422 -7.82 -0.59 10.61
CA GLU A 422 -8.91 -1.04 9.75
C GLU A 422 -10.24 -0.59 10.36
N LEU A 423 -10.92 0.34 9.67
CA LEU A 423 -12.26 0.74 10.04
C LEU A 423 -13.21 -0.45 9.88
N GLN A 424 -14.07 -0.68 10.88
CA GLN A 424 -15.11 -1.67 10.77
C GLN A 424 -16.23 -1.14 9.88
N VAL A 425 -16.51 -1.86 8.81
CA VAL A 425 -17.47 -1.47 7.80
C VAL A 425 -18.38 -2.64 7.42
N SER A 426 -19.58 -2.34 6.91
CA SER A 426 -20.44 -3.33 6.27
C SER A 426 -19.87 -3.79 4.92
N GLN A 427 -20.50 -4.77 4.27
CA GLN A 427 -20.17 -5.16 2.89
C GLN A 427 -20.36 -4.02 1.88
N GLU A 428 -21.19 -3.04 2.20
CA GLU A 428 -21.41 -1.82 1.43
C GLU A 428 -20.41 -0.71 1.76
N LEU A 429 -19.46 -1.00 2.63
CA LEU A 429 -18.42 -0.08 3.13
C LEU A 429 -18.97 1.12 3.95
N ALA A 430 -20.19 0.98 4.49
CA ALA A 430 -20.74 1.92 5.47
C ALA A 430 -20.11 1.66 6.85
N THR A 431 -19.77 2.74 7.56
CA THR A 431 -19.31 2.68 8.96
C THR A 431 -20.50 2.61 9.92
N SER A 432 -20.25 2.47 11.23
CA SER A 432 -21.27 2.57 12.27
C SER A 432 -21.88 3.98 12.42
N THR A 433 -21.18 5.01 11.89
CA THR A 433 -21.69 6.39 11.81
C THR A 433 -22.53 6.56 10.56
N LYS A 434 -23.79 6.96 10.71
CA LYS A 434 -24.73 7.15 9.59
C LYS A 434 -24.20 8.19 8.60
N GLY A 435 -24.37 7.93 7.30
CA GLY A 435 -23.93 8.83 6.24
C GLY A 435 -22.43 8.85 6.01
N LEU A 436 -21.66 8.01 6.73
CA LEU A 436 -20.19 7.91 6.59
C LEU A 436 -19.79 6.55 6.02
N TYR A 437 -19.02 6.60 4.94
CA TYR A 437 -18.43 5.44 4.24
C TYR A 437 -16.92 5.51 4.28
N ALA A 438 -16.26 4.37 4.07
CA ALA A 438 -14.80 4.30 4.06
C ALA A 438 -14.30 3.38 2.95
N ALA A 439 -13.21 3.77 2.27
CA ALA A 439 -12.57 2.99 1.22
C ALA A 439 -11.07 3.27 1.11
N GLY A 440 -10.33 2.34 0.53
CA GLY A 440 -8.93 2.52 0.20
C GLY A 440 -7.94 2.29 1.34
N ASP A 441 -6.68 2.67 1.09
CA ASP A 441 -5.52 2.35 1.94
C ASP A 441 -5.57 3.04 3.31
N GLY A 442 -5.92 4.33 3.35
CA GLY A 442 -5.89 5.10 4.60
C GLY A 442 -6.93 4.66 5.64
N THR A 443 -7.90 3.87 5.26
CA THR A 443 -8.92 3.29 6.13
C THR A 443 -8.65 1.83 6.51
N GLY A 444 -7.51 1.28 6.06
CA GLY A 444 -7.08 -0.09 6.34
C GLY A 444 -7.70 -1.16 5.43
N LEU A 445 -8.59 -0.79 4.51
CA LEU A 445 -9.37 -1.73 3.69
C LEU A 445 -8.64 -2.23 2.43
N SER A 446 -7.60 -1.53 1.99
CA SER A 446 -6.79 -1.94 0.82
C SER A 446 -5.40 -1.33 0.85
N ARG A 447 -4.51 -1.77 -0.07
CA ARG A 447 -3.09 -1.33 -0.09
C ARG A 447 -2.48 -1.24 -1.47
N ASP A 448 -3.21 -1.56 -2.51
CA ASP A 448 -2.77 -1.40 -3.89
C ASP A 448 -3.76 -0.55 -4.70
N ILE A 449 -3.45 -0.29 -5.96
CA ILE A 449 -4.25 0.59 -6.80
C ILE A 449 -5.61 -0.07 -7.12
N ILE A 450 -5.60 -1.33 -7.54
CA ILE A 450 -6.80 -2.05 -8.00
C ILE A 450 -7.77 -2.29 -6.85
N ASN A 451 -7.30 -2.81 -5.72
CA ASN A 451 -8.16 -3.06 -4.58
C ASN A 451 -8.68 -1.75 -3.95
N ALA A 452 -7.85 -0.69 -3.92
CA ALA A 452 -8.32 0.62 -3.49
C ALA A 452 -9.43 1.15 -4.41
N ALA A 453 -9.24 1.10 -5.71
CA ALA A 453 -10.25 1.50 -6.70
C ALA A 453 -11.53 0.68 -6.56
N ALA A 454 -11.44 -0.64 -6.41
CA ALA A 454 -12.58 -1.54 -6.23
C ALA A 454 -13.39 -1.21 -4.96
N THR A 455 -12.72 -0.91 -3.84
CA THR A 455 -13.43 -0.44 -2.63
C THR A 455 -14.14 0.90 -2.89
N GLY A 456 -13.55 1.79 -3.69
CA GLY A 456 -14.21 3.03 -4.13
C GLY A 456 -15.46 2.77 -4.95
N VAL A 457 -15.43 1.80 -5.88
CA VAL A 457 -16.58 1.38 -6.67
C VAL A 457 -17.71 0.85 -5.77
N ILE A 458 -17.38 -0.02 -4.81
CA ILE A 458 -18.39 -0.57 -3.87
C ILE A 458 -19.06 0.57 -3.10
N ALA A 459 -18.29 1.46 -2.48
CA ALA A 459 -18.82 2.57 -1.70
C ALA A 459 -19.64 3.55 -2.55
N GLY A 460 -19.15 3.87 -3.77
CA GLY A 460 -19.86 4.75 -4.70
C GLY A 460 -21.23 4.18 -5.10
N ARG A 461 -21.30 2.89 -5.44
CA ARG A 461 -22.55 2.20 -5.76
C ARG A 461 -23.51 2.13 -4.58
N ALA A 462 -23.00 1.87 -3.37
CA ALA A 462 -23.82 1.86 -2.17
C ALA A 462 -24.42 3.23 -1.86
N ILE A 463 -23.61 4.30 -1.94
CA ILE A 463 -24.10 5.67 -1.77
C ILE A 463 -25.16 6.02 -2.82
N LEU A 464 -24.92 5.66 -4.10
CA LEU A 464 -25.89 5.87 -5.18
C LEU A 464 -27.25 5.24 -4.86
N GLN A 465 -27.25 3.97 -4.45
CA GLN A 465 -28.48 3.26 -4.06
C GLN A 465 -29.22 3.95 -2.90
N GLN A 466 -28.49 4.48 -1.92
CA GLN A 466 -29.10 5.23 -0.81
C GLN A 466 -29.69 6.57 -1.26
N LEU A 467 -29.04 7.24 -2.20
CA LEU A 467 -29.55 8.49 -2.79
C LEU A 467 -30.87 8.24 -3.55
N GLU A 468 -30.93 7.17 -4.34
CA GLU A 468 -32.11 6.77 -5.12
C GLU A 468 -33.29 6.34 -4.22
N LYS A 469 -33.03 5.61 -3.11
CA LYS A 469 -34.07 5.23 -2.13
C LYS A 469 -34.60 6.41 -1.32
N GLY A 470 -33.81 7.47 -1.21
CA GLY A 470 -34.15 8.65 -0.41
C GLY A 470 -34.71 9.81 -1.23
N SER A 471 -34.82 9.66 -2.55
CA SER A 471 -35.47 10.58 -3.47
C SER A 471 -36.93 10.23 -3.60
#